data_bd18d9f44a669edfc84bab2ebef1f07e
#
_entry.id   bd18d9f44a669edfc84bab2ebef1f07e
#
_cell.length_a   1.000
_cell.length_b   1.000
_cell.length_c   1.000
_cell.angle_alpha   90.00
_cell.angle_beta   90.00
_cell.angle_gamma   90.00
#
_symmetry.space_group_name_H-M   'P 1'
#
loop_
_entity.id
_entity.type
_entity.pdbx_description
1 polymer ?
#
loop_
_entity_poly.entity_id
_entity_poly.type
_entity_poly.pdbx_seq_one_letter_code
_entity_poly.pdbx_strand_id
1 'polypeptide(L)'
;MAEISKSIMVLPVSLLCSAAFWIFRVETVICIARTGRLIASDFLHDFEPLKRAHRVGEFGRARVVFVSDGIPLGERLWNEIRSGSGIIFPRFPRLYRCMMPNGFVKRIYLTDGESSDERRRRFSLPAGVPPSQGLALPAPAMRSGLVLAPGERFALLNCQRPELFNSLRRASGIEPDQEYKDVGWENFSYQFPNLDNYANARAKLAQENYPVVDLWDVVGNPVTLFSSGASGGVTEKSERDELQTWLFANCEIFVSGTSGAWWIAWSLGKPTLIGDSMWLNFDMPMTMFVPILLWDKHEKRLLTLTEMWSGRGASIRRAIEDSRGRLEAVRNTPDELAAAIRELRALTRKELMVDEELQSRVLRIAKDAVGKPDSQKTLALVSQSFLSGHMEILA
;
A
#
# COMPACT_ATOMS: atom_id res chain seq x y z
N MET A 1 -6.35 -30.17 22.39
CA MET A 1 -7.21 -30.03 23.59
C MET A 1 -7.10 -28.66 24.26
N ALA A 2 -5.93 -28.07 24.45
CA ALA A 2 -5.78 -26.73 25.08
C ALA A 2 -6.44 -25.57 24.32
N GLU A 3 -6.53 -25.62 22.99
CA GLU A 3 -7.21 -24.58 22.20
C GLU A 3 -8.74 -24.68 22.26
N ILE A 4 -9.28 -25.87 22.33
CA ILE A 4 -10.74 -26.10 22.46
C ILE A 4 -11.22 -25.57 23.80
N SER A 5 -10.48 -25.84 24.89
CA SER A 5 -10.79 -25.32 26.22
C SER A 5 -10.82 -23.80 26.31
N LYS A 6 -9.89 -23.10 25.62
CA LYS A 6 -9.87 -21.63 25.57
C LYS A 6 -11.06 -21.04 24.78
N SER A 7 -11.52 -21.73 23.75
CA SER A 7 -12.67 -21.29 22.96
C SER A 7 -13.99 -21.44 23.73
N ILE A 8 -14.12 -22.48 24.57
CA ILE A 8 -15.34 -22.72 25.36
C ILE A 8 -15.54 -21.65 26.44
N MET A 9 -14.46 -21.13 27.05
CA MET A 9 -14.58 -20.05 28.04
C MET A 9 -14.84 -18.66 27.41
N VAL A 10 -14.42 -18.43 26.18
CA VAL A 10 -14.63 -17.14 25.50
C VAL A 10 -16.08 -16.92 25.09
N LEU A 11 -16.80 -17.99 24.75
CA LEU A 11 -18.19 -17.91 24.29
C LEU A 11 -19.16 -17.31 25.33
N PRO A 12 -19.19 -17.75 26.58
CA PRO A 12 -20.05 -17.14 27.61
C PRO A 12 -19.72 -15.66 27.86
N VAL A 13 -18.44 -15.32 27.89
CA VAL A 13 -18.01 -13.93 28.09
C VAL A 13 -18.40 -13.06 26.91
N SER A 14 -18.30 -13.56 25.68
CA SER A 14 -18.72 -12.81 24.49
C SER A 14 -20.23 -12.57 24.45
N LEU A 15 -21.02 -13.51 24.89
CA LEU A 15 -22.48 -13.36 25.02
C LEU A 15 -22.84 -12.31 26.07
N LEU A 16 -22.17 -12.33 27.23
CA LEU A 16 -22.34 -11.30 28.27
C LEU A 16 -21.95 -9.92 27.78
N CYS A 17 -20.85 -9.78 27.05
CA CYS A 17 -20.46 -8.51 26.43
C CYS A 17 -21.50 -8.03 25.40
N SER A 18 -22.00 -8.93 24.55
CA SER A 18 -23.05 -8.59 23.57
C SER A 18 -24.33 -8.14 24.26
N ALA A 19 -24.74 -8.80 25.36
CA ALA A 19 -25.87 -8.39 26.17
C ALA A 19 -25.62 -7.02 26.86
N ALA A 20 -24.42 -6.80 27.36
CA ALA A 20 -24.05 -5.51 27.94
C ALA A 20 -24.16 -4.36 26.93
N PHE A 21 -23.66 -4.54 25.70
CA PHE A 21 -23.83 -3.54 24.64
C PHE A 21 -25.29 -3.29 24.29
N TRP A 22 -26.11 -4.32 24.30
CA TRP A 22 -27.54 -4.19 24.10
C TRP A 22 -28.23 -3.44 25.25
N ILE A 23 -27.90 -3.77 26.51
CA ILE A 23 -28.45 -3.12 27.71
C ILE A 23 -28.07 -1.63 27.75
N PHE A 24 -26.81 -1.33 27.47
CA PHE A 24 -26.30 0.05 27.49
C PHE A 24 -26.53 0.81 26.18
N ARG A 25 -27.19 0.21 25.19
CA ARG A 25 -27.47 0.78 23.85
C ARG A 25 -26.23 1.36 23.18
N VAL A 26 -25.09 0.71 23.34
CA VAL A 26 -23.82 1.15 22.74
C VAL A 26 -23.70 0.57 21.33
N GLU A 27 -23.94 1.41 20.35
CA GLU A 27 -23.70 1.04 18.95
C GLU A 27 -22.22 0.70 18.73
N THR A 28 -21.96 -0.47 18.19
CA THR A 28 -20.60 -0.95 17.95
C THR A 28 -20.49 -1.61 16.57
N VAL A 29 -19.51 -1.18 15.79
CA VAL A 29 -19.14 -1.80 14.52
C VAL A 29 -17.84 -2.57 14.72
N ILE A 30 -17.89 -3.87 14.52
CA ILE A 30 -16.74 -4.76 14.65
C ILE A 30 -16.27 -5.14 13.24
N CYS A 31 -15.11 -4.62 12.84
CA CYS A 31 -14.45 -4.98 11.58
C CYS A 31 -13.42 -6.07 11.85
N ILE A 32 -13.58 -7.22 11.22
CA ILE A 32 -12.72 -8.38 11.39
C ILE A 32 -11.80 -8.47 10.17
N ALA A 33 -10.52 -8.19 10.38
CA ALA A 33 -9.49 -8.33 9.37
C ALA A 33 -9.31 -9.78 8.93
N ARG A 34 -8.74 -9.96 7.77
CA ARG A 34 -8.36 -11.28 7.24
C ARG A 34 -7.49 -12.04 8.23
N THR A 35 -7.67 -13.34 8.30
CA THR A 35 -6.88 -14.23 9.14
C THR A 35 -5.69 -14.80 8.37
N GLY A 36 -4.56 -14.97 9.05
CA GLY A 36 -3.45 -15.80 8.57
C GLY A 36 -2.37 -15.11 7.73
N ARG A 37 -2.58 -13.86 7.26
CA ARG A 37 -1.54 -13.11 6.53
C ARG A 37 -1.19 -11.82 7.26
N LEU A 38 -0.10 -11.85 8.03
CA LEU A 38 0.41 -10.66 8.73
C LEU A 38 1.45 -9.93 7.86
N ILE A 39 1.02 -9.44 6.70
CA ILE A 39 1.82 -8.58 5.84
C ILE A 39 1.32 -7.13 6.02
N ALA A 40 2.25 -6.18 6.15
CA ALA A 40 1.91 -4.77 6.38
C ALA A 40 0.96 -4.19 5.33
N SER A 41 1.15 -4.54 4.05
CA SER A 41 0.27 -4.09 2.97
C SER A 41 -1.17 -4.60 3.12
N ASP A 42 -1.36 -5.87 3.40
CA ASP A 42 -2.69 -6.46 3.56
C ASP A 42 -3.41 -5.89 4.77
N PHE A 43 -2.67 -5.72 5.87
CA PHE A 43 -3.18 -5.11 7.09
C PHE A 43 -3.63 -3.65 6.85
N LEU A 44 -2.81 -2.85 6.19
CA LEU A 44 -3.15 -1.45 5.89
C LEU A 44 -4.25 -1.34 4.84
N HIS A 45 -4.30 -2.26 3.88
CA HIS A 45 -5.39 -2.35 2.92
C HIS A 45 -6.75 -2.61 3.58
N ASP A 46 -6.76 -3.31 4.72
CA ASP A 46 -7.96 -3.52 5.54
C ASP A 46 -8.26 -2.32 6.44
N PHE A 47 -7.23 -1.74 7.05
CA PHE A 47 -7.37 -0.70 8.08
C PHE A 47 -7.66 0.70 7.52
N GLU A 48 -6.97 1.12 6.46
CA GLU A 48 -7.07 2.50 5.95
C GLU A 48 -8.46 2.91 5.45
N PRO A 49 -9.19 2.10 4.67
CA PRO A 49 -10.56 2.44 4.30
C PRO A 49 -11.47 2.63 5.52
N LEU A 50 -11.30 1.79 6.55
CA LEU A 50 -12.04 1.90 7.81
C LEU A 50 -11.69 3.18 8.55
N LYS A 51 -10.40 3.51 8.67
CA LYS A 51 -9.92 4.73 9.32
C LYS A 51 -10.45 5.99 8.62
N ARG A 52 -10.42 6.01 7.31
CA ARG A 52 -10.96 7.12 6.52
C ARG A 52 -12.48 7.26 6.69
N ALA A 53 -13.22 6.16 6.61
CA ALA A 53 -14.67 6.14 6.80
C ALA A 53 -15.07 6.62 8.20
N HIS A 54 -14.35 6.18 9.24
CA HIS A 54 -14.56 6.66 10.61
C HIS A 54 -14.31 8.17 10.74
N ARG A 55 -13.24 8.67 10.12
CA ARG A 55 -12.88 10.09 10.14
C ARG A 55 -13.92 11.01 9.48
N VAL A 56 -14.57 10.55 8.43
CA VAL A 56 -15.62 11.32 7.75
C VAL A 56 -17.02 11.11 8.37
N GLY A 57 -17.10 10.36 9.48
CA GLY A 57 -18.34 10.21 10.24
C GLY A 57 -19.31 9.14 9.72
N GLU A 58 -18.89 8.25 8.82
CA GLU A 58 -19.75 7.21 8.24
C GLU A 58 -20.35 6.25 9.28
N PHE A 59 -19.70 6.14 10.44
CA PHE A 59 -20.19 5.31 11.54
C PHE A 59 -20.96 6.11 12.60
N GLY A 60 -21.19 7.40 12.39
CA GLY A 60 -21.89 8.26 13.32
C GLY A 60 -21.25 8.23 14.71
N ARG A 61 -22.03 7.88 15.74
CA ARG A 61 -21.56 7.76 17.14
C ARG A 61 -21.16 6.32 17.52
N ALA A 62 -21.20 5.38 16.60
CA ALA A 62 -20.86 4.00 16.88
C ALA A 62 -19.38 3.86 17.26
N ARG A 63 -19.09 2.98 18.21
CA ARG A 63 -17.73 2.56 18.52
C ARG A 63 -17.23 1.66 17.38
N VAL A 64 -16.08 1.96 16.82
CA VAL A 64 -15.47 1.14 15.77
C VAL A 64 -14.34 0.32 16.39
N VAL A 65 -14.41 -0.99 16.21
CA VAL A 65 -13.43 -1.94 16.72
C VAL A 65 -12.82 -2.69 15.54
N PHE A 66 -11.50 -2.64 15.39
CA PHE A 66 -10.76 -3.38 14.39
C PHE A 66 -10.08 -4.59 15.01
N VAL A 67 -10.44 -5.77 14.56
CA VAL A 67 -9.97 -7.06 15.08
C VAL A 67 -8.99 -7.69 14.11
N SER A 68 -7.72 -7.81 14.51
CA SER A 68 -6.66 -8.49 13.77
C SER A 68 -5.96 -9.51 14.65
N ASP A 69 -5.33 -10.52 14.05
CA ASP A 69 -4.53 -11.53 14.78
C ASP A 69 -3.18 -11.00 15.25
N GLY A 70 -2.74 -9.87 14.68
CA GLY A 70 -1.50 -9.20 15.04
C GLY A 70 -1.37 -7.87 14.28
N ILE A 71 -0.28 -7.18 14.54
CA ILE A 71 0.07 -5.91 13.89
C ILE A 71 1.45 -6.10 13.26
N PRO A 72 1.53 -6.18 11.92
CA PRO A 72 2.77 -6.47 11.21
C PRO A 72 3.64 -5.21 10.98
N LEU A 73 3.60 -4.27 11.89
CA LEU A 73 4.32 -3.01 11.84
C LEU A 73 5.13 -2.80 13.11
N GLY A 74 6.20 -2.04 13.04
CA GLY A 74 6.90 -1.57 14.23
C GLY A 74 5.95 -0.78 15.14
N GLU A 75 6.19 -0.81 16.43
CA GLU A 75 5.28 -0.21 17.42
C GLU A 75 5.16 1.31 17.22
N ARG A 76 6.29 1.98 16.96
CA ARG A 76 6.33 3.42 16.71
C ARG A 76 5.54 3.79 15.47
N LEU A 77 5.85 3.13 14.36
CA LEU A 77 5.18 3.35 13.08
C LEU A 77 3.67 3.11 13.18
N TRP A 78 3.26 2.03 13.85
CA TRP A 78 1.87 1.73 14.07
C TRP A 78 1.15 2.79 14.89
N ASN A 79 1.78 3.28 15.96
CA ASN A 79 1.21 4.33 16.79
C ASN A 79 0.95 5.61 15.99
N GLU A 80 1.85 5.97 15.05
CA GLU A 80 1.65 7.12 14.18
C GLU A 80 0.50 6.88 13.17
N ILE A 81 0.47 5.72 12.52
CA ILE A 81 -0.59 5.39 11.54
C ILE A 81 -1.98 5.39 12.19
N ARG A 82 -2.13 4.83 13.39
CA ARG A 82 -3.41 4.77 14.11
C ARG A 82 -3.78 6.06 14.83
N SER A 83 -2.86 6.99 14.99
CA SER A 83 -3.06 8.23 15.73
C SER A 83 -4.28 8.99 15.19
N GLY A 84 -5.11 9.48 16.09
CA GLY A 84 -6.33 10.20 15.75
C GLY A 84 -7.43 9.38 15.04
N SER A 85 -7.25 8.06 14.90
CA SER A 85 -8.26 7.24 14.22
C SER A 85 -9.55 7.05 15.02
N GLY A 86 -9.49 7.12 16.35
CA GLY A 86 -10.62 6.81 17.23
C GLY A 86 -11.04 5.33 17.22
N ILE A 87 -10.34 4.48 16.43
CA ILE A 87 -10.64 3.05 16.29
C ILE A 87 -10.03 2.27 17.45
N ILE A 88 -10.81 1.37 18.01
CA ILE A 88 -10.41 0.53 19.15
C ILE A 88 -9.74 -0.74 18.63
N PHE A 89 -8.53 -1.02 19.13
CA PHE A 89 -7.82 -2.28 18.93
C PHE A 89 -7.94 -3.11 20.19
N PRO A 90 -8.70 -4.20 20.17
CA PRO A 90 -8.98 -4.94 21.37
C PRO A 90 -7.76 -5.74 21.84
N ARG A 91 -7.51 -5.71 23.16
CA ARG A 91 -6.47 -6.53 23.79
C ARG A 91 -6.78 -8.03 23.66
N PHE A 92 -8.06 -8.39 23.51
CA PHE A 92 -8.54 -9.76 23.37
C PHE A 92 -9.35 -9.93 22.08
N PRO A 93 -8.69 -10.05 20.91
CA PRO A 93 -9.38 -10.10 19.61
C PRO A 93 -10.38 -11.27 19.50
N ARG A 94 -10.08 -12.43 20.12
CA ARG A 94 -10.97 -13.60 20.10
C ARG A 94 -12.34 -13.29 20.72
N LEU A 95 -12.39 -12.46 21.76
CA LEU A 95 -13.66 -12.06 22.40
C LEU A 95 -14.58 -11.36 21.38
N TYR A 96 -14.05 -10.40 20.65
CA TYR A 96 -14.82 -9.63 19.68
C TYR A 96 -15.20 -10.47 18.45
N ARG A 97 -14.39 -11.45 18.08
CA ARG A 97 -14.74 -12.41 17.01
C ARG A 97 -15.93 -13.28 17.35
N CYS A 98 -16.13 -13.59 18.63
CA CYS A 98 -17.25 -14.41 19.10
C CYS A 98 -18.50 -13.60 19.45
N MET A 99 -18.44 -12.26 19.48
CA MET A 99 -19.61 -11.43 19.80
C MET A 99 -20.72 -11.61 18.77
N MET A 100 -21.93 -11.88 19.23
CA MET A 100 -23.07 -12.09 18.34
C MET A 100 -23.58 -10.74 17.78
N PRO A 101 -23.89 -10.65 16.48
CA PRO A 101 -24.59 -9.50 15.94
C PRO A 101 -25.95 -9.32 16.60
N ASN A 102 -26.31 -8.08 16.88
CA ASN A 102 -27.63 -7.70 17.41
C ASN A 102 -27.97 -6.28 16.92
N GLY A 103 -29.06 -5.70 17.42
CA GLY A 103 -29.49 -4.35 17.03
C GLY A 103 -28.45 -3.24 17.29
N PHE A 104 -27.44 -3.48 18.13
CA PHE A 104 -26.40 -2.53 18.47
C PHE A 104 -25.00 -2.98 18.07
N VAL A 105 -24.82 -4.24 17.66
CA VAL A 105 -23.52 -4.80 17.25
C VAL A 105 -23.60 -5.23 15.78
N LYS A 106 -22.93 -4.49 14.92
CA LYS A 106 -22.74 -4.84 13.52
C LYS A 106 -21.36 -5.47 13.32
N ARG A 107 -21.30 -6.55 12.56
CA ARG A 107 -20.04 -7.19 12.19
C ARG A 107 -19.78 -7.06 10.69
N ILE A 108 -18.55 -6.72 10.36
CA ILE A 108 -18.07 -6.63 8.99
C ILE A 108 -16.85 -7.55 8.87
N TYR A 109 -16.94 -8.52 7.99
CA TYR A 109 -15.81 -9.40 7.65
C TYR A 109 -15.13 -8.89 6.40
N LEU A 110 -13.81 -8.75 6.47
CA LEU A 110 -12.99 -8.39 5.33
C LEU A 110 -12.50 -9.69 4.69
N THR A 111 -12.73 -9.84 3.40
CA THR A 111 -12.45 -11.07 2.65
C THR A 111 -11.24 -10.92 1.75
N ASP A 112 -10.60 -12.03 1.43
CA ASP A 112 -9.56 -12.07 0.42
C ASP A 112 -10.12 -11.74 -0.97
N GLY A 113 -9.30 -11.08 -1.80
CA GLY A 113 -9.67 -10.74 -3.16
C GLY A 113 -10.54 -9.48 -3.33
N GLU A 114 -11.03 -8.89 -2.23
CA GLU A 114 -11.72 -7.61 -2.34
C GLU A 114 -10.76 -6.50 -2.81
N SER A 115 -11.15 -5.79 -3.85
CA SER A 115 -10.45 -4.59 -4.30
C SER A 115 -10.62 -3.43 -3.31
N SER A 116 -9.74 -2.42 -3.41
CA SER A 116 -9.88 -1.20 -2.61
C SER A 116 -11.22 -0.50 -2.82
N ASP A 117 -11.75 -0.54 -4.03
CA ASP A 117 -13.07 0.01 -4.37
C ASP A 117 -14.22 -0.74 -3.68
N GLU A 118 -14.16 -2.06 -3.61
CA GLU A 118 -15.18 -2.85 -2.91
C GLU A 118 -15.18 -2.55 -1.42
N ARG A 119 -13.99 -2.43 -0.82
CA ARG A 119 -13.84 -2.03 0.60
C ARG A 119 -14.34 -0.62 0.83
N ARG A 120 -14.01 0.32 -0.06
CA ARG A 120 -14.53 1.69 0.01
C ARG A 120 -16.05 1.70 0.01
N ARG A 121 -16.68 0.98 -0.91
CA ARG A 121 -18.14 0.85 -0.97
C ARG A 121 -18.72 0.17 0.27
N ARG A 122 -18.06 -0.87 0.78
CA ARG A 122 -18.48 -1.58 1.99
C ARG A 122 -18.54 -0.68 3.21
N PHE A 123 -17.63 0.28 3.31
CA PHE A 123 -17.61 1.26 4.39
C PHE A 123 -18.36 2.55 4.05
N SER A 124 -19.07 2.59 2.92
CA SER A 124 -19.75 3.81 2.42
C SER A 124 -18.80 5.02 2.31
N LEU A 125 -17.50 4.77 2.15
CA LEU A 125 -16.49 5.82 2.10
C LEU A 125 -16.60 6.60 0.79
N PRO A 126 -16.80 7.92 0.82
CA PRO A 126 -16.82 8.75 -0.37
C PRO A 126 -15.51 8.65 -1.16
N ALA A 127 -15.58 8.75 -2.48
CA ALA A 127 -14.38 8.85 -3.29
C ALA A 127 -13.61 10.14 -2.93
N GLY A 128 -12.29 10.08 -2.92
CA GLY A 128 -11.43 11.25 -2.72
C GLY A 128 -11.12 11.62 -1.28
N VAL A 129 -11.57 10.84 -0.31
CA VAL A 129 -11.14 11.08 1.07
C VAL A 129 -9.64 10.73 1.18
N PRO A 130 -8.76 11.72 1.39
CA PRO A 130 -7.33 11.46 1.49
C PRO A 130 -7.02 10.67 2.77
N PRO A 131 -5.85 10.01 2.85
CA PRO A 131 -5.34 9.52 4.12
C PRO A 131 -5.14 10.67 5.12
N SER A 132 -4.67 10.38 6.31
CA SER A 132 -4.38 11.39 7.33
C SER A 132 -3.44 12.46 6.76
N GLN A 133 -3.56 13.71 7.21
CA GLN A 133 -2.60 14.75 6.83
C GLN A 133 -1.20 14.34 7.27
N GLY A 134 -0.21 14.67 6.43
CA GLY A 134 1.17 14.29 6.64
C GLY A 134 1.67 14.69 8.02
N LEU A 135 2.19 13.72 8.72
CA LEU A 135 2.80 13.89 10.03
C LEU A 135 4.26 14.33 9.84
N ALA A 136 4.70 15.33 10.60
CA ALA A 136 6.11 15.68 10.71
C ALA A 136 6.58 15.33 12.12
N LEU A 137 7.61 14.50 12.22
CA LEU A 137 8.20 14.10 13.48
C LEU A 137 9.53 14.82 13.71
N PRO A 138 9.88 15.17 14.96
CA PRO A 138 11.21 15.70 15.26
C PRO A 138 12.27 14.67 14.90
N ALA A 139 13.42 15.14 14.41
CA ALA A 139 14.53 14.26 14.06
C ALA A 139 14.98 13.46 15.29
N PRO A 140 15.09 12.13 15.19
CA PRO A 140 15.71 11.36 16.25
C PRO A 140 17.18 11.77 16.42
N ALA A 141 17.75 11.51 17.60
CA ALA A 141 19.18 11.67 17.83
C ALA A 141 19.94 10.66 16.97
N MET A 142 20.21 11.03 15.71
CA MET A 142 20.75 10.09 14.73
C MET A 142 22.21 9.75 14.98
N ARG A 143 22.48 8.47 15.18
CA ARG A 143 23.82 7.88 15.09
C ARG A 143 24.12 7.31 13.69
N SER A 144 23.13 7.28 12.79
CA SER A 144 23.27 6.79 11.42
C SER A 144 23.94 7.85 10.56
N GLY A 145 24.85 7.44 9.68
CA GLY A 145 25.57 8.33 8.75
C GLY A 145 24.68 9.03 7.69
N LEU A 146 23.40 9.18 7.97
CA LEU A 146 22.47 9.92 7.12
C LEU A 146 22.73 11.43 7.30
N VAL A 147 23.31 12.05 6.29
CA VAL A 147 23.57 13.49 6.25
C VAL A 147 22.43 14.16 5.51
N LEU A 148 21.43 14.62 6.26
CA LEU A 148 20.42 15.54 5.76
C LEU A 148 20.52 16.84 6.56
N ALA A 149 20.51 17.97 5.86
CA ALA A 149 20.46 19.27 6.52
C ALA A 149 19.14 19.44 7.27
N PRO A 150 19.10 20.17 8.40
CA PRO A 150 17.86 20.46 9.09
C PRO A 150 16.83 21.13 8.17
N GLY A 151 15.65 20.51 8.02
CA GLY A 151 14.60 21.01 7.13
C GLY A 151 14.78 20.66 5.64
N GLU A 152 15.81 19.91 5.30
CA GLU A 152 16.03 19.45 3.94
C GLU A 152 14.91 18.52 3.48
N ARG A 153 14.37 18.81 2.30
CA ARG A 153 13.32 18.00 1.67
C ARG A 153 13.95 16.89 0.87
N PHE A 154 13.48 15.69 1.05
CA PHE A 154 14.01 14.50 0.36
C PHE A 154 12.89 13.59 -0.14
N ALA A 155 13.18 12.81 -1.19
CA ALA A 155 12.38 11.66 -1.55
C ALA A 155 12.87 10.43 -0.77
N LEU A 156 11.92 9.63 -0.28
CA LEU A 156 12.23 8.32 0.31
C LEU A 156 11.99 7.23 -0.72
N LEU A 157 13.03 6.51 -1.08
CA LEU A 157 12.97 5.40 -2.03
C LEU A 157 12.91 4.07 -1.28
N ASN A 158 12.02 3.18 -1.69
CA ASN A 158 11.99 1.80 -1.25
C ASN A 158 11.65 0.85 -2.39
N CYS A 159 12.64 0.17 -2.91
CA CYS A 159 12.46 -0.87 -3.91
C CYS A 159 12.54 -2.26 -3.28
N GLN A 160 11.58 -3.13 -3.62
CA GLN A 160 11.59 -4.51 -3.15
C GLN A 160 12.78 -5.26 -3.76
N ARG A 161 13.56 -5.94 -2.90
CA ARG A 161 14.72 -6.76 -3.31
C ARG A 161 14.31 -8.25 -3.30
N PRO A 162 14.38 -8.95 -4.43
CA PRO A 162 13.91 -10.33 -4.55
C PRO A 162 14.51 -11.30 -3.56
N GLU A 163 15.83 -11.23 -3.37
CA GLU A 163 16.59 -12.15 -2.52
C GLU A 163 16.11 -12.08 -1.08
N LEU A 164 15.79 -10.88 -0.65
CA LEU A 164 15.34 -10.65 0.71
C LEU A 164 13.89 -10.99 0.92
N PHE A 165 13.03 -10.67 -0.05
CA PHE A 165 11.64 -11.09 -0.01
C PHE A 165 11.52 -12.59 0.17
N ASN A 166 12.34 -13.36 -0.57
CA ASN A 166 12.39 -14.82 -0.46
C ASN A 166 12.93 -15.29 0.89
N SER A 167 13.98 -14.64 1.43
CA SER A 167 14.53 -15.01 2.73
C SER A 167 13.53 -14.75 3.86
N LEU A 168 12.77 -13.65 3.78
CA LEU A 168 11.76 -13.29 4.75
C LEU A 168 10.56 -14.24 4.73
N ARG A 169 10.09 -14.63 3.56
CA ARG A 169 9.01 -15.62 3.44
C ARG A 169 9.42 -16.94 4.07
N ARG A 170 10.61 -17.44 3.78
CA ARG A 170 11.15 -18.66 4.38
C ARG A 170 11.26 -18.56 5.90
N ALA A 171 11.81 -17.44 6.40
CA ALA A 171 11.96 -17.21 7.84
C ALA A 171 10.60 -17.11 8.57
N SER A 172 9.56 -16.69 7.86
CA SER A 172 8.20 -16.60 8.40
C SER A 172 7.40 -17.90 8.27
N GLY A 173 8.01 -18.98 7.78
CA GLY A 173 7.33 -20.26 7.53
C GLY A 173 6.28 -20.18 6.42
N ILE A 174 6.29 -19.11 5.63
CA ILE A 174 5.42 -18.94 4.48
C ILE A 174 6.13 -19.63 3.32
N GLU A 175 5.76 -20.88 3.07
CA GLU A 175 6.13 -21.53 1.83
C GLU A 175 5.60 -20.70 0.64
N PRO A 176 6.37 -20.56 -0.44
CA PRO A 176 5.84 -20.01 -1.68
C PRO A 176 4.55 -20.76 -2.02
N ASP A 177 3.49 -20.04 -2.31
CA ASP A 177 2.25 -20.67 -2.76
C ASP A 177 2.59 -21.67 -3.87
N GLN A 178 1.86 -22.79 -3.95
CA GLN A 178 2.09 -23.81 -4.98
C GLN A 178 2.06 -23.17 -6.37
N GLU A 179 1.21 -22.19 -6.56
CA GLU A 179 1.12 -21.34 -7.75
C GLU A 179 2.46 -20.67 -8.14
N TYR A 180 3.30 -20.32 -7.14
CA TYR A 180 4.64 -19.76 -7.37
C TYR A 180 5.69 -20.85 -7.64
N LYS A 181 5.47 -22.07 -7.17
CA LYS A 181 6.34 -23.22 -7.46
C LYS A 181 6.15 -23.73 -8.88
N ASP A 182 4.91 -23.75 -9.35
CA ASP A 182 4.55 -24.33 -10.66
C ASP A 182 4.95 -23.42 -11.84
N VAL A 183 5.05 -22.11 -11.62
CA VAL A 183 5.40 -21.13 -12.69
C VAL A 183 6.90 -20.82 -12.74
N GLY A 184 7.65 -21.17 -11.68
CA GLY A 184 9.07 -20.85 -11.53
C GLY A 184 9.32 -19.37 -11.18
N TRP A 185 10.29 -19.11 -10.31
CA TRP A 185 10.63 -17.74 -9.86
C TRP A 185 11.09 -16.82 -11.00
N GLU A 186 11.68 -17.38 -12.05
CA GLU A 186 12.16 -16.64 -13.21
C GLU A 186 11.02 -15.90 -13.92
N ASN A 187 9.80 -16.48 -13.90
CA ASN A 187 8.62 -15.88 -14.49
C ASN A 187 8.01 -14.74 -13.64
N PHE A 188 8.47 -14.55 -12.39
CA PHE A 188 8.05 -13.46 -11.51
C PHE A 188 9.02 -12.28 -11.46
N SER A 189 10.13 -12.34 -12.21
CA SER A 189 11.10 -11.23 -12.25
C SER A 189 10.45 -9.89 -12.59
N TYR A 190 9.35 -9.89 -13.34
CA TYR A 190 8.60 -8.68 -13.68
C TYR A 190 7.90 -8.03 -12.50
N GLN A 191 7.69 -8.72 -11.36
CA GLN A 191 7.12 -8.12 -10.15
C GLN A 191 8.13 -7.24 -9.40
N PHE A 192 9.41 -7.45 -9.65
CA PHE A 192 10.45 -6.70 -8.98
C PHE A 192 10.94 -5.56 -9.88
N PRO A 193 11.14 -4.36 -9.33
CA PRO A 193 11.65 -3.24 -10.09
C PRO A 193 13.07 -3.53 -10.56
N ASN A 194 13.48 -2.93 -11.68
CA ASN A 194 14.88 -2.91 -12.06
C ASN A 194 15.64 -1.94 -11.15
N LEU A 195 16.35 -2.48 -10.17
CA LEU A 195 17.06 -1.69 -9.16
C LEU A 195 18.07 -0.70 -9.76
N ASP A 196 18.73 -1.08 -10.86
CA ASP A 196 19.69 -0.20 -11.56
C ASP A 196 18.99 1.04 -12.15
N ASN A 197 17.76 0.89 -12.66
CA ASN A 197 17.01 2.02 -13.18
C ASN A 197 16.65 3.01 -12.07
N TYR A 198 16.29 2.53 -10.88
CA TYR A 198 16.02 3.39 -9.73
C TYR A 198 17.29 4.03 -9.16
N ALA A 199 18.41 3.28 -9.11
CA ALA A 199 19.70 3.81 -8.70
C ALA A 199 20.18 4.92 -9.66
N ASN A 200 20.04 4.72 -10.96
CA ASN A 200 20.39 5.71 -11.97
C ASN A 200 19.45 6.93 -11.93
N ALA A 201 18.16 6.74 -11.70
CA ALA A 201 17.22 7.85 -11.48
C ALA A 201 17.61 8.68 -10.25
N ARG A 202 17.96 8.01 -9.14
CA ARG A 202 18.49 8.64 -7.92
C ARG A 202 19.74 9.47 -8.20
N ALA A 203 20.70 8.94 -8.97
CA ALA A 203 21.93 9.63 -9.33
C ALA A 203 21.67 10.91 -10.15
N LYS A 204 20.72 10.84 -11.09
CA LYS A 204 20.29 12.03 -11.86
C LYS A 204 19.70 13.12 -10.97
N LEU A 205 18.82 12.75 -10.05
CA LEU A 205 18.19 13.70 -9.12
C LEU A 205 19.21 14.30 -8.13
N ALA A 206 20.22 13.52 -7.72
CA ALA A 206 21.31 14.01 -6.87
C ALA A 206 22.14 15.10 -7.58
N GLN A 207 22.34 15.00 -8.90
CA GLN A 207 23.00 16.04 -9.71
C GLN A 207 22.20 17.36 -9.72
N GLU A 208 20.90 17.29 -9.47
CA GLU A 208 20.00 18.45 -9.36
C GLU A 208 19.85 18.95 -7.91
N ASN A 209 20.70 18.51 -7.01
CA ASN A 209 20.63 18.81 -5.58
C ASN A 209 19.29 18.41 -4.94
N TYR A 210 18.66 17.32 -5.43
CA TYR A 210 17.49 16.74 -4.80
C TYR A 210 17.84 15.40 -4.16
N PRO A 211 17.93 15.34 -2.83
CA PRO A 211 18.35 14.12 -2.14
C PRO A 211 17.25 13.06 -2.23
N VAL A 212 17.68 11.87 -2.62
CA VAL A 212 16.85 10.67 -2.61
C VAL A 212 17.49 9.67 -1.64
N VAL A 213 16.80 9.41 -0.55
CA VAL A 213 17.24 8.50 0.50
C VAL A 213 16.69 7.10 0.20
N ASP A 214 17.58 6.13 -0.01
CA ASP A 214 17.16 4.74 -0.13
C ASP A 214 17.00 4.17 1.29
N LEU A 215 15.80 3.68 1.58
CA LEU A 215 15.47 3.12 2.89
C LEU A 215 16.39 1.94 3.25
N TRP A 216 16.80 1.14 2.27
CA TRP A 216 17.70 0.01 2.47
C TRP A 216 19.10 0.43 2.85
N ASP A 217 19.61 1.52 2.28
CA ASP A 217 20.95 2.02 2.60
C ASP A 217 21.04 2.53 4.04
N VAL A 218 19.93 3.06 4.56
CA VAL A 218 19.88 3.74 5.86
C VAL A 218 19.45 2.80 6.99
N VAL A 219 18.40 2.03 6.78
CA VAL A 219 17.82 1.16 7.82
C VAL A 219 18.38 -0.24 7.75
N GLY A 220 19.10 -0.55 6.68
CA GLY A 220 19.52 -1.92 6.38
C GLY A 220 18.31 -2.75 6.00
N ASN A 221 18.35 -4.04 6.31
CA ASN A 221 17.25 -4.94 6.01
C ASN A 221 15.95 -4.48 6.70
N PRO A 222 14.91 -3.96 5.97
CA PRO A 222 13.62 -3.54 6.54
C PRO A 222 12.77 -4.75 6.97
N VAL A 223 13.38 -5.83 7.46
CA VAL A 223 12.75 -7.03 8.02
C VAL A 223 11.70 -6.68 9.05
N THR A 224 11.88 -5.54 9.73
CA THR A 224 10.92 -5.01 10.69
C THR A 224 9.56 -4.62 10.08
N LEU A 225 9.48 -4.50 8.74
CA LEU A 225 8.19 -4.31 8.05
C LEU A 225 7.33 -5.59 8.04
N PHE A 226 7.93 -6.76 8.28
CA PHE A 226 7.25 -8.03 8.00
C PHE A 226 7.27 -9.06 9.14
N SER A 227 8.02 -8.87 10.20
CA SER A 227 8.07 -9.90 11.25
C SER A 227 8.30 -9.36 12.65
N SER A 228 7.47 -9.82 13.57
CA SER A 228 7.70 -9.78 15.02
C SER A 228 8.85 -10.68 15.49
N GLY A 229 9.54 -11.37 14.57
CA GLY A 229 10.49 -12.44 14.86
C GLY A 229 11.97 -12.19 14.50
N ALA A 230 12.37 -10.99 14.09
CA ALA A 230 13.76 -10.73 13.76
C ALA A 230 14.64 -10.67 15.01
N SER A 231 15.68 -11.48 15.03
CA SER A 231 16.66 -11.69 16.10
C SER A 231 17.71 -10.57 16.23
N GLY A 232 17.30 -9.31 16.23
CA GLY A 232 18.16 -8.18 16.60
C GLY A 232 17.92 -7.81 18.06
N GLY A 233 18.96 -7.33 18.76
CA GLY A 233 18.82 -6.82 20.13
C GLY A 233 17.72 -5.76 20.23
N VAL A 234 17.03 -5.70 21.35
CA VAL A 234 15.85 -4.82 21.57
C VAL A 234 16.18 -3.35 21.25
N THR A 235 17.39 -2.90 21.55
CA THR A 235 17.84 -1.52 21.32
C THR A 235 18.00 -1.20 19.82
N GLU A 236 18.64 -2.08 19.05
CA GLU A 236 18.79 -1.90 17.60
C GLU A 236 17.45 -1.90 16.87
N LYS A 237 16.52 -2.74 17.31
CA LYS A 237 15.17 -2.82 16.71
C LYS A 237 14.39 -1.53 16.95
N SER A 238 14.46 -0.97 18.15
CA SER A 238 13.79 0.28 18.51
C SER A 238 14.35 1.48 17.75
N GLU A 239 15.68 1.59 17.66
CA GLU A 239 16.33 2.67 16.91
C GLU A 239 16.01 2.61 15.42
N ARG A 240 15.97 1.42 14.83
CA ARG A 240 15.56 1.23 13.42
C ARG A 240 14.11 1.58 13.20
N ASP A 241 13.20 1.17 14.07
CA ASP A 241 11.77 1.51 13.98
C ASP A 241 11.56 3.03 14.10
N GLU A 242 12.29 3.69 14.98
CA GLU A 242 12.24 5.13 15.14
C GLU A 242 12.75 5.86 13.87
N LEU A 243 13.91 5.47 13.37
CA LEU A 243 14.49 6.06 12.16
C LEU A 243 13.60 5.83 10.93
N GLN A 244 13.12 4.61 10.75
CA GLN A 244 12.22 4.28 9.65
C GLN A 244 10.92 5.09 9.74
N THR A 245 10.33 5.18 10.93
CA THR A 245 9.11 5.97 11.16
C THR A 245 9.35 7.43 10.82
N TRP A 246 10.50 7.98 11.24
CA TRP A 246 10.89 9.34 10.95
C TRP A 246 11.06 9.59 9.44
N LEU A 247 11.73 8.69 8.72
CA LEU A 247 11.92 8.78 7.27
C LEU A 247 10.57 8.81 6.55
N PHE A 248 9.68 7.90 6.86
CA PHE A 248 8.32 7.89 6.27
C PHE A 248 7.52 9.15 6.62
N ALA A 249 7.62 9.63 7.86
CA ALA A 249 6.86 10.80 8.30
C ALA A 249 7.40 12.12 7.75
N ASN A 250 8.68 12.21 7.39
CA ASN A 250 9.31 13.47 7.00
C ASN A 250 9.72 13.54 5.52
N CYS A 251 9.64 12.46 4.74
CA CYS A 251 9.89 12.57 3.32
C CYS A 251 8.88 13.54 2.67
N GLU A 252 9.32 14.28 1.66
CA GLU A 252 8.46 15.12 0.83
C GLU A 252 7.56 14.26 -0.05
N ILE A 253 8.16 13.25 -0.67
CA ILE A 253 7.49 12.24 -1.49
C ILE A 253 8.07 10.86 -1.20
N PHE A 254 7.26 9.84 -1.40
CA PHE A 254 7.68 8.44 -1.33
C PHE A 254 7.72 7.83 -2.72
N VAL A 255 8.78 7.10 -3.03
CA VAL A 255 9.00 6.45 -4.32
C VAL A 255 9.16 4.95 -4.11
N SER A 256 8.43 4.15 -4.83
CA SER A 256 8.52 2.69 -4.74
C SER A 256 8.27 2.05 -6.11
N GLY A 257 8.80 0.85 -6.28
CA GLY A 257 8.25 -0.08 -7.24
C GLY A 257 7.01 -0.77 -6.68
N THR A 258 6.63 -1.89 -7.26
CA THR A 258 5.51 -2.72 -6.78
C THR A 258 5.87 -3.38 -5.44
N SER A 259 5.74 -2.65 -4.34
CA SER A 259 6.02 -3.14 -2.98
C SER A 259 4.94 -2.67 -2.01
N GLY A 260 4.68 -3.45 -0.97
CA GLY A 260 3.68 -3.07 0.05
C GLY A 260 4.04 -1.82 0.89
N ALA A 261 5.28 -1.32 0.81
CA ALA A 261 5.74 -0.19 1.60
C ALA A 261 5.05 1.13 1.23
N TRP A 262 4.56 1.26 0.00
CA TRP A 262 3.82 2.46 -0.41
C TRP A 262 2.52 2.65 0.39
N TRP A 263 1.90 1.57 0.88
CA TRP A 263 0.75 1.66 1.78
C TRP A 263 1.09 2.41 3.08
N ILE A 264 2.31 2.22 3.59
CA ILE A 264 2.77 2.89 4.81
C ILE A 264 2.88 4.40 4.58
N ALA A 265 3.63 4.80 3.54
CA ALA A 265 3.80 6.21 3.19
C ALA A 265 2.45 6.89 2.93
N TRP A 266 1.60 6.23 2.15
CA TRP A 266 0.28 6.73 1.82
C TRP A 266 -0.62 6.85 3.07
N SER A 267 -0.59 5.87 3.98
CA SER A 267 -1.34 5.93 5.26
C SER A 267 -0.87 7.08 6.17
N LEU A 268 0.37 7.53 6.02
CA LEU A 268 0.91 8.71 6.69
C LEU A 268 0.65 10.02 5.90
N GLY A 269 -0.13 9.96 4.83
CA GLY A 269 -0.48 11.14 4.03
C GLY A 269 0.64 11.67 3.15
N LYS A 270 1.59 10.80 2.76
CA LYS A 270 2.69 11.20 1.87
C LYS A 270 2.32 11.00 0.41
N PRO A 271 2.60 11.99 -0.46
CA PRO A 271 2.52 11.81 -1.89
C PRO A 271 3.41 10.63 -2.32
N THR A 272 2.86 9.73 -3.12
CA THR A 272 3.49 8.44 -3.40
C THR A 272 3.60 8.22 -4.90
N LEU A 273 4.81 7.92 -5.38
CA LEU A 273 5.08 7.44 -6.74
C LEU A 273 5.24 5.93 -6.74
N ILE A 274 4.52 5.26 -7.61
CA ILE A 274 4.64 3.82 -7.84
C ILE A 274 5.10 3.60 -9.27
N GLY A 275 6.38 3.35 -9.43
CA GLY A 275 7.00 3.00 -10.70
C GLY A 275 6.88 1.51 -10.99
N ASP A 276 7.11 1.12 -12.24
CA ASP A 276 6.93 -0.25 -12.73
C ASP A 276 5.59 -0.85 -12.28
N SER A 277 4.54 -0.03 -12.27
CA SER A 277 3.26 -0.44 -11.72
C SER A 277 2.55 -1.42 -12.64
N MET A 278 2.21 -2.59 -12.09
CA MET A 278 1.47 -3.64 -12.81
C MET A 278 -0.05 -3.47 -12.69
N TRP A 279 -0.51 -2.64 -11.78
CA TRP A 279 -1.92 -2.33 -11.59
C TRP A 279 -2.09 -0.88 -11.22
N LEU A 280 -3.19 -0.30 -11.66
CA LEU A 280 -3.54 1.06 -11.33
C LEU A 280 -4.73 1.04 -10.36
N ASN A 281 -4.53 1.67 -9.21
CA ASN A 281 -5.61 1.87 -8.24
C ASN A 281 -5.99 3.36 -8.23
N PHE A 282 -6.99 3.70 -9.00
CA PHE A 282 -7.42 5.09 -9.18
C PHE A 282 -8.08 5.70 -7.94
N ASP A 283 -8.46 4.91 -6.95
CA ASP A 283 -9.07 5.41 -5.69
C ASP A 283 -8.02 5.77 -4.62
N MET A 284 -6.84 6.18 -5.05
CA MET A 284 -5.75 6.53 -4.16
C MET A 284 -5.31 7.98 -4.37
N PRO A 285 -5.93 8.94 -3.68
CA PRO A 285 -5.51 10.34 -3.76
C PRO A 285 -4.04 10.48 -3.35
N MET A 286 -3.36 11.46 -3.92
CA MET A 286 -1.93 11.73 -3.69
C MET A 286 -0.99 10.60 -4.19
N THR A 287 -1.46 9.75 -5.09
CA THR A 287 -0.66 8.70 -5.70
C THR A 287 -0.48 8.96 -7.19
N MET A 288 0.74 8.77 -7.67
CA MET A 288 1.08 8.78 -9.08
C MET A 288 1.63 7.43 -9.50
N PHE A 289 1.20 6.95 -10.65
CA PHE A 289 1.68 5.71 -11.24
C PHE A 289 2.53 5.97 -12.47
N VAL A 290 3.59 5.18 -12.63
CA VAL A 290 4.30 4.99 -13.89
C VAL A 290 4.11 3.53 -14.26
N PRO A 291 3.20 3.22 -15.20
CA PRO A 291 2.88 1.84 -15.51
C PRO A 291 4.05 1.14 -16.21
N ILE A 292 4.16 -0.17 -15.98
CA ILE A 292 4.97 -1.03 -16.83
C ILE A 292 4.25 -1.19 -18.16
N LEU A 293 4.98 -1.18 -19.27
CA LEU A 293 4.42 -1.41 -20.59
C LEU A 293 4.60 -2.88 -21.01
N LEU A 294 3.82 -3.31 -21.97
CA LEU A 294 3.94 -4.63 -22.56
C LEU A 294 4.30 -4.53 -24.03
N TRP A 295 5.42 -5.16 -24.39
CA TRP A 295 5.86 -5.31 -25.77
C TRP A 295 5.32 -6.62 -26.34
N ASP A 296 4.61 -6.55 -27.45
CA ASP A 296 4.20 -7.72 -28.23
C ASP A 296 5.29 -8.10 -29.21
N LYS A 297 5.97 -9.23 -28.96
CA LYS A 297 7.06 -9.74 -29.80
C LYS A 297 6.59 -10.14 -31.20
N HIS A 298 5.34 -10.56 -31.35
CA HIS A 298 4.76 -10.96 -32.62
C HIS A 298 4.39 -9.73 -33.46
N GLU A 299 3.64 -8.79 -32.86
CA GLU A 299 3.21 -7.56 -33.54
C GLU A 299 4.32 -6.50 -33.60
N LYS A 300 5.43 -6.69 -32.88
CA LYS A 300 6.57 -5.75 -32.76
C LYS A 300 6.13 -4.32 -32.38
N ARG A 301 5.25 -4.21 -31.40
CA ARG A 301 4.77 -2.93 -30.90
C ARG A 301 4.46 -3.00 -29.40
N LEU A 302 4.32 -1.84 -28.78
CA LEU A 302 3.73 -1.74 -27.45
C LEU A 302 2.23 -2.01 -27.53
N LEU A 303 1.69 -2.66 -26.51
CA LEU A 303 0.24 -2.75 -26.34
C LEU A 303 -0.31 -1.40 -25.87
N THR A 304 -1.51 -1.07 -26.32
CA THR A 304 -2.25 0.08 -25.78
C THR A 304 -2.75 -0.21 -24.36
N LEU A 305 -3.06 0.82 -23.59
CA LEU A 305 -3.65 0.65 -22.26
C LEU A 305 -4.98 -0.13 -22.32
N THR A 306 -5.75 0.08 -23.37
CA THR A 306 -6.99 -0.68 -23.62
C THR A 306 -6.69 -2.18 -23.74
N GLU A 307 -5.70 -2.56 -24.55
CA GLU A 307 -5.31 -3.97 -24.71
C GLU A 307 -4.73 -4.57 -23.43
N MET A 308 -3.94 -3.79 -22.69
CA MET A 308 -3.35 -4.24 -21.43
C MET A 308 -4.41 -4.49 -20.34
N TRP A 309 -5.48 -3.71 -20.31
CA TRP A 309 -6.49 -3.79 -19.25
C TRP A 309 -7.75 -4.56 -19.64
N SER A 310 -8.01 -4.78 -20.92
CA SER A 310 -9.20 -5.48 -21.42
C SER A 310 -9.28 -6.93 -20.94
N GLY A 311 -10.44 -7.27 -20.38
CA GLY A 311 -10.82 -8.65 -20.06
C GLY A 311 -10.10 -9.31 -18.89
N ARG A 312 -9.20 -8.60 -18.17
CA ARG A 312 -8.28 -9.23 -17.19
C ARG A 312 -8.25 -8.53 -15.83
N GLY A 313 -9.19 -7.66 -15.56
CA GLY A 313 -9.28 -6.98 -14.26
C GLY A 313 -8.07 -6.12 -13.92
N ALA A 314 -7.46 -5.48 -14.92
CA ALA A 314 -6.26 -4.64 -14.78
C ALA A 314 -5.01 -5.38 -14.26
N SER A 315 -4.89 -6.69 -14.46
CA SER A 315 -3.71 -7.47 -14.04
C SER A 315 -2.77 -7.73 -15.22
N ILE A 316 -1.75 -6.90 -15.35
CA ILE A 316 -0.63 -7.10 -16.29
C ILE A 316 0.02 -8.48 -16.09
N ARG A 317 0.08 -8.97 -14.86
CA ARG A 317 0.56 -10.30 -14.52
C ARG A 317 -0.14 -11.37 -15.36
N ARG A 318 -1.46 -11.43 -15.31
CA ARG A 318 -2.23 -12.41 -16.08
C ARG A 318 -2.01 -12.26 -17.58
N ALA A 319 -1.87 -11.02 -18.05
CA ALA A 319 -1.57 -10.78 -19.46
C ALA A 319 -0.26 -11.45 -19.89
N ILE A 320 0.80 -11.33 -19.11
CA ILE A 320 2.10 -11.94 -19.39
C ILE A 320 2.00 -13.48 -19.32
N GLU A 321 1.43 -14.02 -18.23
CA GLU A 321 1.27 -15.47 -18.01
C GLU A 321 0.47 -16.13 -19.16
N ASP A 322 -0.69 -15.57 -19.50
CA ASP A 322 -1.55 -16.11 -20.55
C ASP A 322 -0.95 -15.98 -21.95
N SER A 323 0.00 -15.07 -22.16
CA SER A 323 0.64 -14.83 -23.47
C SER A 323 1.59 -15.93 -23.90
N ARG A 324 1.97 -16.84 -23.00
CA ARG A 324 2.94 -17.93 -23.25
C ARG A 324 4.25 -17.44 -23.85
N GLY A 325 4.76 -16.29 -23.35
CA GLY A 325 6.02 -15.70 -23.78
C GLY A 325 5.93 -14.77 -25.01
N ARG A 326 4.72 -14.52 -25.53
CA ARG A 326 4.50 -13.51 -26.58
C ARG A 326 4.72 -12.10 -26.07
N LEU A 327 4.26 -11.81 -24.86
CA LEU A 327 4.39 -10.50 -24.24
C LEU A 327 5.62 -10.41 -23.35
N GLU A 328 6.27 -9.26 -23.39
CA GLU A 328 7.42 -8.93 -22.56
C GLU A 328 7.17 -7.62 -21.80
N ALA A 329 7.52 -7.62 -20.52
CA ALA A 329 7.40 -6.42 -19.69
C ALA A 329 8.52 -5.42 -20.01
N VAL A 330 8.14 -4.21 -20.36
CA VAL A 330 9.06 -3.07 -20.57
C VAL A 330 9.06 -2.22 -19.32
N ARG A 331 10.22 -2.19 -18.66
CA ARG A 331 10.44 -1.45 -17.41
C ARG A 331 10.58 0.03 -17.64
N ASN A 332 10.19 0.80 -16.64
CA ASN A 332 10.44 2.24 -16.65
C ASN A 332 11.95 2.51 -16.71
N THR A 333 12.35 3.42 -17.59
CA THR A 333 13.72 3.85 -17.71
C THR A 333 14.12 4.81 -16.55
N PRO A 334 15.43 5.00 -16.31
CA PRO A 334 15.88 5.99 -15.32
C PRO A 334 15.37 7.40 -15.59
N ASP A 335 15.21 7.77 -16.88
CA ASP A 335 14.71 9.10 -17.28
C ASP A 335 13.22 9.26 -16.97
N GLU A 336 12.42 8.27 -17.28
CA GLU A 336 10.98 8.26 -16.94
C GLU A 336 10.75 8.32 -15.43
N LEU A 337 11.50 7.53 -14.66
CA LEU A 337 11.40 7.55 -13.19
C LEU A 337 11.81 8.92 -12.62
N ALA A 338 12.94 9.48 -13.09
CA ALA A 338 13.39 10.79 -12.63
C ALA A 338 12.40 11.89 -13.02
N ALA A 339 11.85 11.84 -14.24
CA ALA A 339 10.84 12.79 -14.70
C ALA A 339 9.56 12.71 -13.86
N ALA A 340 9.05 11.50 -13.57
CA ALA A 340 7.88 11.31 -12.73
C ALA A 340 8.10 11.76 -11.29
N ILE A 341 9.30 11.56 -10.72
CA ILE A 341 9.67 12.07 -9.39
C ILE A 341 9.62 13.60 -9.37
N ARG A 342 10.21 14.27 -10.36
CA ARG A 342 10.14 15.74 -10.49
C ARG A 342 8.70 16.24 -10.65
N GLU A 343 7.92 15.53 -11.46
CA GLU A 343 6.51 15.84 -11.68
C GLU A 343 5.70 15.75 -10.38
N LEU A 344 5.80 14.64 -9.64
CA LEU A 344 5.09 14.49 -8.38
C LEU A 344 5.51 15.54 -7.35
N ARG A 345 6.81 15.87 -7.30
CA ARG A 345 7.33 16.94 -6.46
C ARG A 345 6.73 18.31 -6.84
N ALA A 346 6.71 18.64 -8.12
CA ALA A 346 6.16 19.90 -8.62
C ALA A 346 4.64 20.01 -8.34
N LEU A 347 3.89 18.93 -8.53
CA LEU A 347 2.47 18.85 -8.16
C LEU A 347 2.26 19.04 -6.66
N THR A 348 3.09 18.40 -5.83
CA THR A 348 3.02 18.52 -4.37
C THR A 348 3.26 19.95 -3.91
N ARG A 349 4.13 20.66 -4.58
CA ARG A 349 4.46 22.08 -4.33
C ARG A 349 3.52 23.06 -5.01
N LYS A 350 2.57 22.56 -5.81
CA LYS A 350 1.68 23.37 -6.65
C LYS A 350 2.41 24.23 -7.69
N GLU A 351 3.58 23.78 -8.12
CA GLU A 351 4.42 24.39 -9.17
C GLU A 351 4.01 23.86 -10.57
N LEU A 352 3.25 22.79 -10.62
CA LEU A 352 2.72 22.18 -11.83
C LEU A 352 1.21 21.93 -11.68
N MET A 353 0.50 22.05 -12.78
CA MET A 353 -0.93 21.69 -12.85
C MET A 353 -1.09 20.31 -13.48
N VAL A 354 -2.13 19.63 -13.07
CA VAL A 354 -2.52 18.37 -13.68
C VAL A 354 -3.09 18.63 -15.07
N ASP A 355 -2.65 17.88 -16.06
CA ASP A 355 -3.29 17.83 -17.38
C ASP A 355 -4.58 16.99 -17.27
N GLU A 356 -5.69 17.67 -17.03
CA GLU A 356 -7.00 17.03 -16.81
C GLU A 356 -7.51 16.30 -18.06
N GLU A 357 -7.17 16.77 -19.26
CA GLU A 357 -7.58 16.13 -20.50
C GLU A 357 -6.87 14.79 -20.66
N LEU A 358 -5.56 14.77 -20.47
CA LEU A 358 -4.74 13.57 -20.55
C LEU A 358 -5.16 12.53 -19.48
N GLN A 359 -5.36 12.98 -18.23
CA GLN A 359 -5.82 12.10 -17.16
C GLN A 359 -7.24 11.57 -17.40
N SER A 360 -8.13 12.41 -17.95
CA SER A 360 -9.50 11.99 -18.30
C SER A 360 -9.51 10.93 -19.41
N ARG A 361 -8.57 11.02 -20.37
CA ARG A 361 -8.41 10.00 -21.41
C ARG A 361 -8.00 8.65 -20.80
N VAL A 362 -6.97 8.64 -19.93
CA VAL A 362 -6.54 7.43 -19.22
C VAL A 362 -7.68 6.82 -18.40
N LEU A 363 -8.42 7.67 -17.68
CA LEU A 363 -9.56 7.22 -16.87
C LEU A 363 -10.67 6.59 -17.73
N ARG A 364 -10.95 7.15 -18.89
CA ARG A 364 -11.93 6.60 -19.83
C ARG A 364 -11.53 5.22 -20.29
N ILE A 365 -10.26 5.07 -20.73
CA ILE A 365 -9.70 3.76 -21.11
C ILE A 365 -9.83 2.75 -19.95
N ALA A 366 -9.48 3.14 -18.75
CA ALA A 366 -9.59 2.28 -17.58
C ALA A 366 -11.03 1.86 -17.28
N LYS A 367 -11.99 2.78 -17.40
CA LYS A 367 -13.43 2.47 -17.23
C LYS A 367 -13.93 1.48 -18.28
N ASP A 368 -13.60 1.71 -19.52
CA ASP A 368 -14.03 0.87 -20.65
C ASP A 368 -13.43 -0.53 -20.57
N ALA A 369 -12.14 -0.62 -20.22
CA ALA A 369 -11.41 -1.89 -20.14
C ALA A 369 -11.79 -2.75 -18.92
N VAL A 370 -12.09 -2.15 -17.79
CA VAL A 370 -12.32 -2.85 -16.51
C VAL A 370 -13.82 -2.94 -16.16
N GLY A 371 -14.68 -2.25 -16.91
CA GLY A 371 -16.13 -2.27 -16.67
C GLY A 371 -16.56 -1.67 -15.33
N LYS A 372 -15.77 -0.75 -14.77
CA LYS A 372 -16.07 -0.09 -13.48
C LYS A 372 -16.74 1.26 -13.69
N PRO A 373 -18.01 1.41 -13.33
CA PRO A 373 -18.80 2.57 -13.74
C PRO A 373 -18.65 3.84 -12.91
N ASP A 374 -18.16 3.84 -11.67
CA ASP A 374 -18.67 4.86 -10.74
C ASP A 374 -17.70 5.85 -10.10
N SER A 375 -16.42 5.87 -10.38
CA SER A 375 -15.60 6.98 -9.88
C SER A 375 -15.59 8.14 -10.89
N GLN A 376 -16.45 9.11 -10.72
CA GLN A 376 -16.47 10.33 -11.57
C GLN A 376 -15.22 11.20 -11.38
N LYS A 377 -14.35 10.90 -10.44
CA LYS A 377 -13.09 11.61 -10.21
C LYS A 377 -11.95 10.61 -10.05
N THR A 378 -10.97 10.70 -10.92
CA THR A 378 -9.68 10.06 -10.74
C THR A 378 -8.97 10.75 -9.59
N LEU A 379 -8.49 9.99 -8.64
CA LEU A 379 -7.78 10.51 -7.48
C LEU A 379 -6.29 10.21 -7.54
N ALA A 380 -5.95 9.08 -8.14
CA ALA A 380 -4.60 8.74 -8.51
C ALA A 380 -4.32 9.21 -9.95
N LEU A 381 -3.10 9.62 -10.20
CA LEU A 381 -2.65 10.12 -11.49
C LEU A 381 -1.76 9.07 -12.17
N VAL A 382 -1.73 9.07 -13.50
CA VAL A 382 -0.62 8.49 -14.25
C VAL A 382 0.32 9.64 -14.62
N SER A 383 1.63 9.43 -14.48
CA SER A 383 2.61 10.48 -14.80
C SER A 383 2.36 11.05 -16.19
N GLN A 384 2.13 12.35 -16.27
CA GLN A 384 1.87 13.03 -17.54
C GLN A 384 3.14 13.15 -18.41
N SER A 385 4.31 13.24 -17.77
CA SER A 385 5.59 13.18 -18.49
C SER A 385 5.80 11.81 -19.14
N PHE A 386 5.43 10.73 -18.45
CA PHE A 386 5.44 9.37 -19.01
C PHE A 386 4.43 9.23 -20.17
N LEU A 387 3.17 9.65 -19.96
CA LEU A 387 2.14 9.57 -21.00
C LEU A 387 2.51 10.38 -22.25
N SER A 388 3.12 11.55 -22.09
CA SER A 388 3.57 12.38 -23.20
C SER A 388 4.68 11.72 -24.01
N GLY A 389 5.51 10.89 -23.38
CA GLY A 389 6.53 10.08 -24.06
C GLY A 389 5.99 8.82 -24.76
N HIS A 390 4.75 8.44 -24.43
CA HIS A 390 4.12 7.19 -24.90
C HIS A 390 2.68 7.41 -25.37
N MET A 391 2.45 8.44 -26.18
CA MET A 391 1.10 8.78 -26.66
C MET A 391 0.42 7.64 -27.42
N GLU A 392 1.21 6.76 -28.05
CA GLU A 392 0.74 5.59 -28.81
C GLU A 392 -0.02 4.59 -27.92
N ILE A 393 0.26 4.52 -26.63
CA ILE A 393 -0.45 3.59 -25.73
C ILE A 393 -1.87 4.05 -25.41
N LEU A 394 -2.21 5.29 -25.69
CA LEU A 394 -3.52 5.87 -25.45
C LEU A 394 -4.51 5.67 -26.63
N ALA A 395 -4.07 4.97 -27.68
CA ALA A 395 -4.87 4.76 -28.90
C ALA A 395 -6.14 3.91 -28.64
#